data_15c8d04821f1d1e2b6c83e9d0a24089d
#
_entry.id   15c8d04821f1d1e2b6c83e9d0a24089d
#
_cell.length_a   1.000
_cell.length_b   1.000
_cell.length_c   1.000
_cell.angle_alpha   90.00
_cell.angle_beta   90.00
_cell.angle_gamma   90.00
#
_symmetry.space_group_name_H-M   'P 1'
#
loop_
_entity.id
_entity.type
_entity.pdbx_description
1 polymer ?
#
loop_
_entity_poly.entity_id
_entity_poly.type
_entity_poly.pdbx_seq_one_letter_code
_entity_poly.pdbx_strand_id
1 'polypeptide(L)'
;MMMPRIVVAEALDSLDENDPIAIRSRRDLQRVHQFMGTRGILVQALQSLAAPRPDSTRLRILELGAGDGSLMLNVAGALKAYWPVADITLLDRQDLVTRSTLDGYARLGWTARTQVIDVFDWAAAPARTGSTTTGQWDVIVANLFLHHFEGRLLTELLSAIEARTRCFFACEPRRARLALAGSHLVGAIGANAVTRQDAVLSVHAGFRDHELDQLWPGQRSVWTTAEYAAGLFSHCFLARRHVTASAETSP
;
A
#
# COMPACT_ATOMS: atom_id res chain seq x y z
N MET A 1 23.72 -10.99 -14.34
CA MET A 1 23.66 -11.52 -12.98
C MET A 1 22.47 -10.90 -12.29
N MET A 2 21.58 -11.71 -11.71
CA MET A 2 20.35 -11.24 -11.06
C MET A 2 20.68 -10.67 -9.68
N MET A 3 20.05 -9.55 -9.28
CA MET A 3 20.18 -8.98 -7.93
C MET A 3 19.39 -9.86 -6.95
N PRO A 4 20.03 -10.44 -5.89
CA PRO A 4 19.32 -11.16 -4.85
C PRO A 4 18.43 -10.17 -4.06
N ARG A 5 17.31 -10.67 -3.51
CA ARG A 5 16.51 -9.92 -2.57
C ARG A 5 17.18 -9.98 -1.19
N ILE A 6 17.39 -8.82 -0.59
CA ILE A 6 18.04 -8.68 0.73
C ILE A 6 17.19 -7.71 1.54
N VAL A 7 16.60 -8.20 2.62
CA VAL A 7 15.79 -7.40 3.55
C VAL A 7 16.63 -7.07 4.76
N VAL A 8 16.80 -5.78 5.00
CA VAL A 8 17.51 -5.23 6.17
C VAL A 8 16.63 -4.15 6.76
N ALA A 9 16.56 -4.06 8.09
CA ALA A 9 15.80 -3.02 8.77
C ALA A 9 16.29 -1.63 8.34
N GLU A 10 15.37 -0.77 7.95
CA GLU A 10 15.66 0.61 7.60
C GLU A 10 15.90 1.44 8.87
N ALA A 11 16.81 2.40 8.78
CA ALA A 11 17.16 3.24 9.92
C ALA A 11 15.96 4.08 10.39
N LEU A 12 15.16 4.59 9.46
CA LEU A 12 13.95 5.35 9.78
C LEU A 12 12.97 4.57 10.65
N ASP A 13 12.88 3.27 10.46
CA ASP A 13 11.99 2.38 11.19
C ASP A 13 12.31 2.25 12.69
N SER A 14 13.55 2.50 13.07
CA SER A 14 14.04 2.43 14.46
C SER A 14 14.04 3.77 15.19
N LEU A 15 13.80 4.87 14.47
CA LEU A 15 13.79 6.22 15.06
C LEU A 15 12.44 6.53 15.73
N ASP A 16 12.51 7.28 16.84
CA ASP A 16 11.32 7.84 17.49
C ASP A 16 10.54 8.75 16.52
N GLU A 17 9.21 8.78 16.66
CA GLU A 17 8.34 9.60 15.80
C GLU A 17 8.66 11.09 15.86
N ASN A 18 9.15 11.58 17.03
CA ASN A 18 9.49 12.98 17.26
C ASN A 18 10.97 13.30 17.00
N ASP A 19 11.78 12.30 16.61
CA ASP A 19 13.19 12.54 16.27
C ASP A 19 13.27 13.51 15.07
N PRO A 20 14.05 14.61 15.18
CA PRO A 20 14.22 15.58 14.09
C PRO A 20 14.72 14.95 12.78
N ILE A 21 15.55 13.90 12.87
CA ILE A 21 16.05 13.18 11.70
C ILE A 21 14.91 12.40 11.06
N ALA A 22 14.07 11.70 11.86
CA ALA A 22 12.90 10.97 11.38
C ALA A 22 11.89 11.91 10.72
N ILE A 23 11.57 13.04 11.35
CA ILE A 23 10.68 14.07 10.79
C ILE A 23 11.19 14.55 9.43
N ARG A 24 12.51 14.82 9.33
CA ARG A 24 13.13 15.24 8.07
C ARG A 24 13.06 14.12 7.03
N SER A 25 13.39 12.89 7.39
CA SER A 25 13.36 11.72 6.48
C SER A 25 11.95 11.48 5.91
N ARG A 26 10.88 11.60 6.71
CA ARG A 26 9.50 11.50 6.23
C ARG A 26 9.16 12.59 5.20
N ARG A 27 9.64 13.83 5.39
CA ARG A 27 9.50 14.89 4.38
C ARG A 27 10.30 14.60 3.11
N ASP A 28 11.46 14.01 3.24
CA ASP A 28 12.28 13.59 2.10
C ASP A 28 11.58 12.46 1.32
N LEU A 29 10.93 11.49 2.01
CA LEU A 29 10.14 10.44 1.37
C LEU A 29 8.98 11.03 0.54
N GLN A 30 8.32 12.10 0.98
CA GLN A 30 7.30 12.77 0.16
C GLN A 30 7.88 13.29 -1.16
N ARG A 31 9.11 13.84 -1.17
CA ARG A 31 9.81 14.24 -2.40
C ARG A 31 10.17 13.05 -3.27
N VAL A 32 10.62 11.96 -2.65
CA VAL A 32 10.92 10.70 -3.36
C VAL A 32 9.65 10.17 -4.05
N HIS A 33 8.50 10.14 -3.36
CA HIS A 33 7.22 9.75 -3.95
C HIS A 33 6.83 10.64 -5.15
N GLN A 34 7.06 11.96 -5.06
CA GLN A 34 6.82 12.88 -6.18
C GLN A 34 7.72 12.55 -7.37
N PHE A 35 9.01 12.35 -7.11
CA PHE A 35 9.99 12.01 -8.15
C PHE A 35 9.68 10.67 -8.82
N MET A 36 9.27 9.66 -8.06
CA MET A 36 8.86 8.34 -8.57
C MET A 36 7.51 8.37 -9.30
N GLY A 37 6.74 9.43 -9.20
CA GLY A 37 5.39 9.50 -9.75
C GLY A 37 4.38 8.57 -9.05
N THR A 38 4.66 8.18 -7.81
CA THR A 38 3.89 7.18 -7.04
C THR A 38 2.40 7.51 -6.99
N ARG A 39 2.04 8.79 -6.80
CA ARG A 39 0.63 9.22 -6.83
C ARG A 39 -0.09 8.83 -8.13
N GLY A 40 0.54 9.06 -9.29
CA GLY A 40 -0.03 8.71 -10.60
C GLY A 40 -0.22 7.21 -10.76
N ILE A 41 0.74 6.41 -10.31
CA ILE A 41 0.68 4.93 -10.33
C ILE A 41 -0.50 4.45 -9.48
N LEU A 42 -0.62 4.93 -8.23
CA LEU A 42 -1.74 4.59 -7.34
C LEU A 42 -3.09 5.00 -7.92
N VAL A 43 -3.21 6.21 -8.45
CA VAL A 43 -4.47 6.70 -9.06
C VAL A 43 -4.88 5.80 -10.22
N GLN A 44 -3.97 5.50 -11.14
CA GLN A 44 -4.27 4.65 -12.30
C GLN A 44 -4.70 3.23 -11.89
N ALA A 45 -3.97 2.61 -10.95
CA ALA A 45 -4.29 1.29 -10.46
C ALA A 45 -5.64 1.24 -9.75
N LEU A 46 -5.89 2.17 -8.82
CA LEU A 46 -7.13 2.21 -8.05
C LEU A 46 -8.35 2.57 -8.90
N GLN A 47 -8.20 3.41 -9.93
CA GLN A 47 -9.26 3.65 -10.92
C GLN A 47 -9.68 2.36 -11.63
N SER A 48 -8.72 1.48 -11.97
CA SER A 48 -9.01 0.21 -12.63
C SER A 48 -9.75 -0.79 -11.73
N LEU A 49 -9.64 -0.63 -10.40
CA LEU A 49 -10.33 -1.46 -9.41
C LEU A 49 -11.77 -0.99 -9.11
N ALA A 50 -12.08 0.26 -9.44
CA ALA A 50 -13.39 0.85 -9.22
C ALA A 50 -14.38 0.33 -10.26
N ALA A 51 -15.01 -0.81 -10.00
CA ALA A 51 -16.25 -1.13 -10.70
C ALA A 51 -17.32 -0.09 -10.28
N PRO A 52 -18.13 0.45 -11.23
CA PRO A 52 -19.28 1.25 -10.85
C PRO A 52 -20.16 0.42 -9.91
N ARG A 53 -20.37 0.90 -8.69
CA ARG A 53 -21.35 0.30 -7.79
C ARG A 53 -22.68 0.99 -8.02
N PRO A 54 -23.76 0.22 -8.21
CA PRO A 54 -25.09 0.82 -8.41
C PRO A 54 -25.63 1.53 -7.17
N ASP A 55 -25.06 1.25 -5.99
CA ASP A 55 -25.56 1.76 -4.72
C ASP A 55 -24.60 2.74 -4.05
N SER A 56 -25.17 3.68 -3.31
CA SER A 56 -24.54 4.67 -2.43
C SER A 56 -23.72 4.07 -1.26
N THR A 57 -23.32 2.81 -1.34
CA THR A 57 -22.50 2.14 -0.32
C THR A 57 -21.09 2.71 -0.33
N ARG A 58 -20.67 3.19 0.85
CA ARG A 58 -19.32 3.72 1.09
C ARG A 58 -18.27 2.65 0.83
N LEU A 59 -17.25 2.98 0.05
CA LEU A 59 -16.11 2.11 -0.19
C LEU A 59 -15.25 2.02 1.07
N ARG A 60 -14.95 0.82 1.54
CA ARG A 60 -14.08 0.59 2.71
C ARG A 60 -12.67 0.29 2.25
N ILE A 61 -11.75 1.19 2.63
CA ILE A 61 -10.35 1.13 2.23
C ILE A 61 -9.49 0.95 3.49
N LEU A 62 -8.48 0.09 3.41
CA LEU A 62 -7.41 -0.01 4.40
C LEU A 62 -6.08 0.32 3.71
N GLU A 63 -5.31 1.25 4.26
CA GLU A 63 -3.92 1.49 3.90
C GLU A 63 -3.01 0.87 4.97
N LEU A 64 -2.12 -0.03 4.55
CA LEU A 64 -1.10 -0.65 5.39
C LEU A 64 0.21 0.14 5.28
N GLY A 65 0.80 0.52 6.41
CA GLY A 65 1.97 1.39 6.45
C GLY A 65 1.64 2.80 5.97
N ALA A 66 0.55 3.38 6.50
CA ALA A 66 0.00 4.64 6.01
C ALA A 66 0.91 5.85 6.24
N GLY A 67 1.88 5.76 7.17
CA GLY A 67 2.71 6.88 7.56
C GLY A 67 1.86 8.07 8.03
N ASP A 68 2.08 9.25 7.47
CA ASP A 68 1.30 10.45 7.78
C ASP A 68 -0.04 10.56 6.98
N GLY A 69 -0.35 9.59 6.16
CA GLY A 69 -1.57 9.52 5.34
C GLY A 69 -1.65 10.53 4.19
N SER A 70 -0.61 11.34 3.98
CA SER A 70 -0.63 12.45 3.00
C SER A 70 -0.60 11.97 1.55
N LEU A 71 0.10 10.87 1.25
CA LEU A 71 0.14 10.32 -0.11
C LEU A 71 -1.24 9.85 -0.53
N MET A 72 -1.90 9.04 0.29
CA MET A 72 -3.22 8.52 -0.03
C MET A 72 -4.30 9.62 -0.01
N LEU A 73 -4.15 10.67 0.81
CA LEU A 73 -5.01 11.86 0.74
C LEU A 73 -4.92 12.54 -0.64
N ASN A 74 -3.71 12.67 -1.19
CA ASN A 74 -3.50 13.23 -2.53
C ASN A 74 -4.08 12.32 -3.63
N VAL A 75 -4.02 11.00 -3.44
CA VAL A 75 -4.65 10.01 -4.33
C VAL A 75 -6.18 10.12 -4.23
N ALA A 76 -6.74 10.19 -3.02
CA ALA A 76 -8.17 10.35 -2.77
C ALA A 76 -8.73 11.61 -3.48
N GLY A 77 -7.99 12.72 -3.45
CA GLY A 77 -8.37 13.93 -4.18
C GLY A 77 -8.54 13.71 -5.69
N ALA A 78 -7.68 12.88 -6.30
CA ALA A 78 -7.80 12.53 -7.72
C ALA A 78 -8.91 11.50 -7.99
N LEU A 79 -9.20 10.63 -7.01
CA LEU A 79 -10.24 9.60 -7.12
C LEU A 79 -11.63 10.08 -6.80
N LYS A 80 -11.80 11.31 -6.30
CA LYS A 80 -13.10 11.86 -5.87
C LYS A 80 -14.23 11.73 -6.92
N ALA A 81 -13.90 11.87 -8.20
CA ALA A 81 -14.89 11.73 -9.28
C ALA A 81 -15.36 10.28 -9.47
N TYR A 82 -14.53 9.29 -9.10
CA TYR A 82 -14.80 7.86 -9.23
C TYR A 82 -15.31 7.25 -7.93
N TRP A 83 -14.81 7.76 -6.80
CA TRP A 83 -15.12 7.32 -5.44
C TRP A 83 -15.59 8.52 -4.62
N PRO A 84 -16.83 8.98 -4.80
CA PRO A 84 -17.29 10.22 -4.17
C PRO A 84 -17.40 10.12 -2.65
N VAL A 85 -17.62 8.93 -2.12
CA VAL A 85 -17.69 8.65 -0.68
C VAL A 85 -16.92 7.38 -0.35
N ALA A 86 -16.05 7.46 0.67
CA ALA A 86 -15.30 6.32 1.16
C ALA A 86 -15.02 6.43 2.66
N ASP A 87 -14.80 5.28 3.29
CA ASP A 87 -14.27 5.15 4.65
C ASP A 87 -12.87 4.55 4.53
N ILE A 88 -11.85 5.30 4.93
CA ILE A 88 -10.46 4.84 4.92
C ILE A 88 -9.94 4.66 6.33
N THR A 89 -9.28 3.52 6.56
CA THR A 89 -8.50 3.27 7.77
C THR A 89 -7.02 3.36 7.40
N LEU A 90 -6.30 4.22 8.12
CA LEU A 90 -4.87 4.45 7.99
C LEU A 90 -4.17 3.65 9.09
N LEU A 91 -3.60 2.51 8.74
CA LEU A 91 -2.91 1.62 9.68
C LEU A 91 -1.42 1.87 9.62
N ASP A 92 -0.84 2.21 10.76
CA ASP A 92 0.60 2.30 10.95
C ASP A 92 0.95 1.91 12.39
N ARG A 93 2.18 1.54 12.65
CA ARG A 93 2.67 1.28 14.01
C ARG A 93 2.97 2.56 14.79
N GLN A 94 3.15 3.70 14.10
CA GLN A 94 3.40 5.01 14.67
C GLN A 94 2.18 5.94 14.49
N ASP A 95 1.95 6.85 15.44
CA ASP A 95 0.87 7.85 15.38
C ASP A 95 1.33 9.10 14.62
N LEU A 96 1.39 9.01 13.30
CA LEU A 96 1.92 10.07 12.43
C LEU A 96 0.84 10.91 11.75
N VAL A 97 -0.42 10.47 11.78
CA VAL A 97 -1.52 11.13 11.06
C VAL A 97 -1.99 12.35 11.83
N THR A 98 -1.83 13.51 11.21
CA THR A 98 -2.23 14.78 11.84
C THR A 98 -3.72 15.06 11.69
N ARG A 99 -4.25 15.93 12.58
CA ARG A 99 -5.61 16.45 12.46
C ARG A 99 -5.86 17.09 11.09
N SER A 100 -4.88 17.83 10.57
CA SER A 100 -4.94 18.45 9.24
C SER A 100 -5.14 17.42 8.12
N THR A 101 -4.49 16.25 8.21
CA THR A 101 -4.65 15.14 7.27
C THR A 101 -6.09 14.61 7.32
N LEU A 102 -6.64 14.36 8.52
CA LEU A 102 -8.02 13.88 8.70
C LEU A 102 -9.04 14.89 8.17
N ASP A 103 -8.87 16.17 8.47
CA ASP A 103 -9.71 17.25 7.94
C ASP A 103 -9.62 17.35 6.40
N GLY A 104 -8.45 17.02 5.83
CA GLY A 104 -8.25 16.89 4.40
C GLY A 104 -9.17 15.85 3.76
N TYR A 105 -9.24 14.63 4.33
CA TYR A 105 -10.16 13.60 3.87
C TYR A 105 -11.62 14.02 4.02
N ALA A 106 -12.00 14.65 5.15
CA ALA A 106 -13.35 15.12 5.37
C ALA A 106 -13.80 16.13 4.30
N ARG A 107 -12.92 17.05 3.86
CA ARG A 107 -13.21 17.98 2.76
C ARG A 107 -13.45 17.28 1.42
N LEU A 108 -12.91 16.08 1.23
CA LEU A 108 -13.18 15.26 0.04
C LEU A 108 -14.49 14.46 0.13
N GLY A 109 -15.17 14.46 1.29
CA GLY A 109 -16.34 13.62 1.54
C GLY A 109 -15.99 12.22 2.05
N TRP A 110 -14.71 11.96 2.38
CA TRP A 110 -14.24 10.69 2.92
C TRP A 110 -14.19 10.75 4.45
N THR A 111 -14.45 9.62 5.10
CA THR A 111 -14.21 9.46 6.55
C THR A 111 -12.89 8.73 6.74
N ALA A 112 -11.91 9.38 7.36
CA ALA A 112 -10.63 8.77 7.67
C ALA A 112 -10.54 8.44 9.18
N ARG A 113 -9.96 7.27 9.50
CA ARG A 113 -9.67 6.82 10.86
C ARG A 113 -8.24 6.31 10.91
N THR A 114 -7.56 6.58 12.02
CA THR A 114 -6.24 6.01 12.31
C THR A 114 -6.38 4.71 13.10
N GLN A 115 -5.49 3.76 12.83
CA GLN A 115 -5.32 2.55 13.60
C GLN A 115 -3.85 2.37 13.90
N VAL A 116 -3.43 2.77 15.10
CA VAL A 116 -2.03 2.64 15.56
C VAL A 116 -1.84 1.25 16.13
N ILE A 117 -1.26 0.34 15.33
CA ILE A 117 -1.08 -1.07 15.68
C ILE A 117 0.00 -1.68 14.78
N ASP A 118 0.70 -2.69 15.29
CA ASP A 118 1.57 -3.52 14.45
C ASP A 118 0.73 -4.32 13.43
N VAL A 119 1.24 -4.43 12.20
CA VAL A 119 0.51 -5.11 11.12
C VAL A 119 0.31 -6.61 11.40
N PHE A 120 1.20 -7.24 12.19
CA PHE A 120 1.03 -8.65 12.55
C PHE A 120 -0.01 -8.84 13.66
N ASP A 121 -0.17 -7.87 14.57
CA ASP A 121 -1.28 -7.87 15.52
C ASP A 121 -2.61 -7.69 14.79
N TRP A 122 -2.66 -6.80 13.77
CA TRP A 122 -3.81 -6.69 12.89
C TRP A 122 -4.07 -8.01 12.11
N ALA A 123 -3.03 -8.64 11.60
CA ALA A 123 -3.12 -9.89 10.85
C ALA A 123 -3.61 -11.05 11.73
N ALA A 124 -3.17 -11.12 13.00
CA ALA A 124 -3.56 -12.14 13.97
C ALA A 124 -4.99 -11.95 14.51
N ALA A 125 -5.54 -10.72 14.46
CA ALA A 125 -6.89 -10.47 14.91
C ALA A 125 -7.91 -11.30 14.09
N PRO A 126 -8.96 -11.87 14.71
CA PRO A 126 -9.95 -12.66 13.98
C PRO A 126 -10.61 -11.79 12.90
N ALA A 127 -10.66 -12.30 11.67
CA ALA A 127 -11.46 -11.69 10.62
C ALA A 127 -12.91 -11.63 11.10
N ARG A 128 -13.52 -10.45 11.17
CA ARG A 128 -14.91 -10.31 11.64
C ARG A 128 -15.83 -11.09 10.72
N THR A 129 -16.24 -12.28 11.17
CA THR A 129 -17.28 -13.09 10.56
C THR A 129 -18.63 -12.52 10.99
N GLY A 130 -19.37 -11.91 10.09
CA GLY A 130 -20.69 -11.35 10.47
C GLY A 130 -21.41 -10.53 9.41
N SER A 131 -20.88 -10.42 8.21
CA SER A 131 -21.59 -9.86 7.08
C SER A 131 -21.53 -10.82 5.91
N THR A 132 -22.66 -11.04 5.25
CA THR A 132 -22.83 -11.89 4.06
C THR A 132 -22.03 -11.43 2.84
N THR A 133 -21.18 -10.40 2.99
CA THR A 133 -20.27 -9.88 1.97
C THR A 133 -18.86 -10.38 2.22
N THR A 134 -18.32 -11.12 1.28
CA THR A 134 -16.94 -11.59 1.22
C THR A 134 -15.96 -10.42 1.45
N GLY A 135 -15.21 -10.48 2.56
CA GLY A 135 -14.14 -9.53 2.87
C GLY A 135 -14.58 -8.33 3.73
N GLN A 136 -13.75 -7.96 4.69
CA GLN A 136 -13.96 -6.78 5.55
C GLN A 136 -13.70 -5.47 4.80
N TRP A 137 -12.76 -5.49 3.84
CA TRP A 137 -12.32 -4.34 3.05
C TRP A 137 -12.65 -4.53 1.58
N ASP A 138 -13.10 -3.48 0.94
CA ASP A 138 -13.27 -3.50 -0.51
C ASP A 138 -11.93 -3.41 -1.21
N VAL A 139 -11.02 -2.58 -0.65
CA VAL A 139 -9.65 -2.43 -1.14
C VAL A 139 -8.68 -2.37 0.05
N ILE A 140 -7.61 -3.15 -0.02
CA ILE A 140 -6.42 -2.96 0.81
C ILE A 140 -5.31 -2.41 -0.09
N VAL A 141 -4.60 -1.39 0.39
CA VAL A 141 -3.48 -0.76 -0.31
C VAL A 141 -2.24 -0.87 0.56
N ALA A 142 -1.10 -1.20 -0.05
CA ALA A 142 0.22 -1.10 0.56
C ALA A 142 1.15 -0.32 -0.39
N ASN A 143 1.85 0.69 0.13
CA ASN A 143 2.80 1.46 -0.66
C ASN A 143 4.11 1.57 0.08
N LEU A 144 5.20 1.11 -0.52
CA LEU A 144 6.53 1.02 0.10
C LEU A 144 6.47 0.36 1.49
N PHE A 145 5.81 -0.78 1.58
CA PHE A 145 5.53 -1.44 2.86
C PHE A 145 5.91 -2.93 2.87
N LEU A 146 5.53 -3.71 1.84
CA LEU A 146 5.76 -5.15 1.82
C LEU A 146 7.25 -5.53 1.77
N HIS A 147 8.10 -4.65 1.24
CA HIS A 147 9.54 -4.92 1.12
C HIS A 147 10.25 -5.01 2.47
N HIS A 148 9.66 -4.54 3.56
CA HIS A 148 10.19 -4.72 4.92
C HIS A 148 10.10 -6.17 5.41
N PHE A 149 9.33 -7.04 4.73
CA PHE A 149 9.07 -8.41 5.18
C PHE A 149 9.59 -9.44 4.20
N GLU A 150 10.02 -10.60 4.71
CA GLU A 150 10.46 -11.73 3.90
C GLU A 150 10.00 -13.08 4.47
N GLY A 151 10.17 -14.14 3.69
CA GLY A 151 9.92 -15.51 4.11
C GLY A 151 8.51 -15.69 4.69
N ARG A 152 8.45 -16.29 5.88
CA ARG A 152 7.20 -16.61 6.56
C ARG A 152 6.37 -15.37 6.88
N LEU A 153 6.99 -14.29 7.33
CA LEU A 153 6.28 -13.05 7.70
C LEU A 153 5.52 -12.45 6.51
N LEU A 154 6.18 -12.37 5.34
CA LEU A 154 5.53 -11.88 4.13
C LEU A 154 4.37 -12.79 3.70
N THR A 155 4.55 -14.10 3.76
CA THR A 155 3.49 -15.07 3.40
C THR A 155 2.29 -14.98 4.35
N GLU A 156 2.52 -14.86 5.66
CA GLU A 156 1.46 -14.68 6.66
C GLU A 156 0.69 -13.36 6.43
N LEU A 157 1.42 -12.27 6.14
CA LEU A 157 0.80 -10.99 5.84
C LEU A 157 -0.06 -11.05 4.58
N LEU A 158 0.44 -11.62 3.48
CA LEU A 158 -0.33 -11.78 2.23
C LEU A 158 -1.57 -12.66 2.46
N SER A 159 -1.47 -13.71 3.29
CA SER A 159 -2.62 -14.55 3.65
C SER A 159 -3.66 -13.78 4.45
N ALA A 160 -3.23 -12.94 5.39
CA ALA A 160 -4.13 -12.09 6.16
C ALA A 160 -4.84 -11.05 5.28
N ILE A 161 -4.13 -10.48 4.31
CA ILE A 161 -4.69 -9.53 3.33
C ILE A 161 -5.72 -10.26 2.45
N GLU A 162 -5.36 -11.41 1.86
CA GLU A 162 -6.26 -12.20 1.00
C GLU A 162 -7.58 -12.51 1.68
N ALA A 163 -7.52 -12.98 2.93
CA ALA A 163 -8.69 -13.35 3.70
C ALA A 163 -9.64 -12.17 4.03
N ARG A 164 -9.16 -10.92 3.96
CA ARG A 164 -9.87 -9.72 4.44
C ARG A 164 -10.24 -8.71 3.37
N THR A 165 -9.90 -8.95 2.10
CA THR A 165 -10.17 -7.97 1.04
C THR A 165 -10.83 -8.57 -0.19
N ARG A 166 -11.43 -7.71 -0.99
CA ARG A 166 -11.91 -8.00 -2.36
C ARG A 166 -10.87 -7.63 -3.40
N CYS A 167 -10.11 -6.56 -3.15
CA CYS A 167 -9.06 -6.09 -4.02
C CYS A 167 -7.84 -5.72 -3.18
N PHE A 168 -6.66 -6.08 -3.68
CA PHE A 168 -5.39 -5.67 -3.09
C PHE A 168 -4.53 -4.99 -4.13
N PHE A 169 -3.87 -3.91 -3.74
CA PHE A 169 -2.87 -3.24 -4.56
C PHE A 169 -1.63 -2.94 -3.74
N ALA A 170 -0.47 -3.33 -4.23
CA ALA A 170 0.83 -2.96 -3.69
C ALA A 170 1.65 -2.20 -4.73
N CYS A 171 2.34 -1.15 -4.28
CA CYS A 171 3.33 -0.39 -5.05
C CYS A 171 4.62 -0.36 -4.25
N GLU A 172 5.61 -1.13 -4.69
CA GLU A 172 6.84 -1.41 -3.95
C GLU A 172 8.08 -0.93 -4.73
N PRO A 173 9.25 -0.85 -4.09
CA PRO A 173 10.49 -0.57 -4.80
C PRO A 173 10.78 -1.66 -5.85
N ARG A 174 11.17 -1.22 -7.04
CA ARG A 174 11.60 -2.15 -8.09
C ARG A 174 13.04 -2.58 -7.87
N ARG A 175 13.29 -3.86 -7.68
CA ARG A 175 14.66 -4.41 -7.57
C ARG A 175 15.32 -4.51 -8.94
N ALA A 176 15.86 -3.38 -9.42
CA ALA A 176 16.51 -3.25 -10.72
C ALA A 176 17.75 -2.35 -10.63
N ARG A 177 18.74 -2.59 -11.49
CA ARG A 177 19.99 -1.82 -11.52
C ARG A 177 19.77 -0.32 -11.74
N LEU A 178 18.80 0.06 -12.58
CA LEU A 178 18.44 1.46 -12.80
C LEU A 178 17.81 2.10 -11.56
N ALA A 179 16.95 1.36 -10.84
CA ALA A 179 16.38 1.83 -9.59
C ALA A 179 17.47 2.01 -8.52
N LEU A 180 18.43 1.07 -8.46
CA LEU A 180 19.58 1.19 -7.56
C LEU A 180 20.44 2.41 -7.89
N ALA A 181 20.75 2.65 -9.17
CA ALA A 181 21.47 3.85 -9.58
C ALA A 181 20.69 5.12 -9.20
N GLY A 182 19.37 5.13 -9.38
CA GLY A 182 18.49 6.23 -8.97
C GLY A 182 18.48 6.46 -7.46
N SER A 183 18.48 5.38 -6.63
CA SER A 183 18.51 5.51 -5.17
C SER A 183 19.79 6.19 -4.66
N HIS A 184 20.93 6.00 -5.32
CA HIS A 184 22.15 6.72 -5.01
C HIS A 184 22.07 8.24 -5.32
N LEU A 185 21.15 8.63 -6.24
CA LEU A 185 20.95 10.03 -6.62
C LEU A 185 19.91 10.75 -5.76
N VAL A 186 19.25 10.07 -4.81
CA VAL A 186 18.25 10.68 -3.91
C VAL A 186 18.85 11.86 -3.13
N GLY A 187 20.15 11.85 -2.86
CA GLY A 187 20.87 12.99 -2.28
C GLY A 187 20.80 14.27 -3.13
N ALA A 188 20.70 14.17 -4.46
CA ALA A 188 20.60 15.32 -5.35
C ALA A 188 19.28 16.10 -5.20
N ILE A 189 18.23 15.47 -4.69
CA ILE A 189 16.95 16.13 -4.34
C ILE A 189 16.91 16.63 -2.89
N GLY A 190 18.07 16.68 -2.20
CA GLY A 190 18.22 17.24 -0.86
C GLY A 190 17.87 16.28 0.29
N ALA A 191 17.79 14.96 0.03
CA ALA A 191 17.52 13.99 1.06
C ALA A 191 18.69 13.84 2.07
N ASN A 192 18.33 13.62 3.34
CA ASN A 192 19.30 13.43 4.41
C ASN A 192 20.02 12.07 4.31
N ALA A 193 20.99 11.81 5.19
CA ALA A 193 21.81 10.58 5.16
C ALA A 193 20.98 9.32 5.38
N VAL A 194 20.00 9.35 6.30
CA VAL A 194 19.10 8.25 6.62
C VAL A 194 18.27 7.90 5.38
N THR A 195 17.56 8.86 4.80
CA THR A 195 16.75 8.63 3.60
C THR A 195 17.57 8.09 2.43
N ARG A 196 18.83 8.55 2.26
CA ARG A 196 19.72 8.03 1.19
C ARG A 196 20.11 6.59 1.41
N GLN A 197 20.44 6.21 2.65
CA GLN A 197 20.78 4.84 3.01
C GLN A 197 19.57 3.93 2.84
N ASP A 198 18.42 4.31 3.40
CA ASP A 198 17.19 3.55 3.35
C ASP A 198 16.68 3.37 1.91
N ALA A 199 16.81 4.38 1.04
CA ALA A 199 16.45 4.25 -0.37
C ALA A 199 17.24 3.16 -1.11
N VAL A 200 18.52 2.95 -0.77
CA VAL A 200 19.34 1.86 -1.32
C VAL A 200 18.87 0.52 -0.76
N LEU A 201 18.62 0.43 0.56
CA LEU A 201 18.12 -0.79 1.21
C LEU A 201 16.77 -1.20 0.64
N SER A 202 15.83 -0.26 0.49
CA SER A 202 14.50 -0.50 -0.09
C SER A 202 14.59 -1.09 -1.50
N VAL A 203 15.52 -0.63 -2.36
CA VAL A 203 15.71 -1.21 -3.69
C VAL A 203 16.23 -2.66 -3.60
N HIS A 204 17.14 -2.96 -2.68
CA HIS A 204 17.61 -4.34 -2.48
C HIS A 204 16.52 -5.25 -1.92
N ALA A 205 15.65 -4.75 -1.05
CA ALA A 205 14.51 -5.44 -0.48
C ALA A 205 13.30 -5.50 -1.43
N GLY A 206 13.28 -4.68 -2.48
CA GLY A 206 12.19 -4.54 -3.42
C GLY A 206 11.85 -5.81 -4.21
N PHE A 207 10.84 -5.72 -5.06
CA PHE A 207 10.31 -6.85 -5.83
C PHE A 207 10.62 -6.71 -7.33
N ARG A 208 10.47 -7.83 -8.06
CA ARG A 208 10.60 -7.93 -9.50
C ARG A 208 9.87 -9.14 -10.04
N ASP A 209 9.74 -9.19 -11.36
CA ASP A 209 9.14 -10.31 -12.11
C ASP A 209 7.76 -10.69 -11.56
N HIS A 210 7.59 -11.88 -11.01
CA HIS A 210 6.34 -12.41 -10.45
C HIS A 210 6.51 -12.89 -9.01
N GLU A 211 7.33 -12.24 -8.20
CA GLU A 211 7.65 -12.68 -6.85
C GLU A 211 6.45 -12.56 -5.90
N LEU A 212 5.66 -11.49 -5.99
CA LEU A 212 4.45 -11.34 -5.19
C LEU A 212 3.33 -12.26 -5.68
N ASP A 213 3.22 -12.44 -6.98
CA ASP A 213 2.23 -13.33 -7.58
C ASP A 213 2.46 -14.80 -7.20
N GLN A 214 3.72 -15.22 -7.09
CA GLN A 214 4.09 -16.57 -6.63
C GLN A 214 3.81 -16.78 -5.13
N LEU A 215 3.86 -15.72 -4.33
CA LEU A 215 3.59 -15.75 -2.90
C LEU A 215 2.10 -15.53 -2.57
N TRP A 216 1.31 -15.06 -3.53
CA TRP A 216 -0.11 -14.78 -3.30
C TRP A 216 -0.90 -16.08 -3.03
N PRO A 217 -1.58 -16.22 -1.88
CA PRO A 217 -2.23 -17.48 -1.50
C PRO A 217 -3.56 -17.71 -2.21
N GLY A 218 -4.13 -16.68 -2.85
CA GLY A 218 -5.43 -16.76 -3.51
C GLY A 218 -5.42 -17.67 -4.74
N GLN A 219 -6.39 -18.59 -4.79
CA GLN A 219 -6.53 -19.48 -5.96
C GLN A 219 -6.89 -18.72 -7.23
N ARG A 220 -6.31 -19.10 -8.36
CA ARG A 220 -6.56 -18.49 -9.69
C ARG A 220 -8.03 -18.59 -10.13
N SER A 221 -8.77 -19.57 -9.67
CA SER A 221 -10.22 -19.69 -9.90
C SER A 221 -11.05 -18.61 -9.20
N VAL A 222 -10.49 -17.98 -8.18
CA VAL A 222 -11.13 -16.95 -7.35
C VAL A 222 -10.53 -15.58 -7.56
N TRP A 223 -9.25 -15.51 -7.94
CA TRP A 223 -8.49 -14.28 -8.05
C TRP A 223 -7.90 -14.07 -9.45
N THR A 224 -8.04 -12.86 -9.96
CA THR A 224 -7.21 -12.35 -11.06
C THR A 224 -6.09 -11.53 -10.46
N THR A 225 -4.85 -11.82 -10.85
CA THR A 225 -3.67 -11.08 -10.41
C THR A 225 -2.94 -10.47 -11.58
N ALA A 226 -2.25 -9.36 -11.34
CA ALA A 226 -1.33 -8.74 -12.28
C ALA A 226 -0.12 -8.21 -11.50
N GLU A 227 1.08 -8.49 -11.99
CA GLU A 227 2.33 -7.98 -11.44
C GLU A 227 3.16 -7.36 -12.55
N TYR A 228 3.61 -6.13 -12.36
CA TYR A 228 4.25 -5.36 -13.41
C TYR A 228 5.17 -4.25 -12.87
N ALA A 229 6.13 -3.86 -13.69
CA ALA A 229 6.95 -2.68 -13.43
C ALA A 229 6.18 -1.40 -13.79
N ALA A 230 6.10 -0.45 -12.88
CA ALA A 230 5.50 0.87 -13.09
C ALA A 230 6.59 1.95 -13.10
N GLY A 231 6.99 2.38 -14.28
CA GLY A 231 8.12 3.27 -14.48
C GLY A 231 9.47 2.61 -14.15
N LEU A 232 10.43 3.43 -13.76
CA LEU A 232 11.81 2.97 -13.51
C LEU A 232 12.01 2.40 -12.10
N PHE A 233 11.24 2.90 -11.12
CA PHE A 233 11.52 2.73 -9.70
C PHE A 233 10.50 1.86 -8.97
N SER A 234 9.30 1.70 -9.52
CA SER A 234 8.19 1.01 -8.85
C SER A 234 7.90 -0.33 -9.47
N HIS A 235 7.48 -1.27 -8.64
CA HIS A 235 6.99 -2.60 -8.97
C HIS A 235 5.62 -2.77 -8.33
N CYS A 236 4.61 -3.10 -9.11
CA CYS A 236 3.22 -3.15 -8.67
C CYS A 236 2.67 -4.56 -8.72
N PHE A 237 1.87 -4.88 -7.73
CA PHE A 237 1.07 -6.09 -7.66
C PHE A 237 -0.39 -5.74 -7.41
N LEU A 238 -1.29 -6.34 -8.19
CA LEU A 238 -2.72 -6.18 -8.10
C LEU A 238 -3.37 -7.55 -8.03
N ALA A 239 -4.27 -7.74 -7.05
CA ALA A 239 -5.12 -8.90 -6.96
C ALA A 239 -6.58 -8.47 -6.82
N ARG A 240 -7.47 -9.09 -7.61
CA ARG A 240 -8.90 -8.82 -7.60
C ARG A 240 -9.67 -10.13 -7.50
N ARG A 241 -10.56 -10.21 -6.51
CA ARG A 241 -11.45 -11.37 -6.33
C ARG A 241 -12.57 -11.33 -7.38
N HIS A 242 -12.84 -12.46 -8.01
CA HIS A 242 -13.97 -12.58 -8.94
C HIS A 242 -15.27 -12.37 -8.17
N VAL A 243 -16.19 -11.61 -8.76
CA VAL A 243 -17.55 -11.52 -8.25
C VAL A 243 -18.25 -12.80 -8.71
N THR A 244 -18.49 -13.74 -7.78
CA THR A 244 -19.39 -14.84 -8.06
C THR A 244 -20.79 -14.22 -8.24
N ALA A 245 -21.34 -14.32 -9.45
CA ALA A 245 -22.76 -14.02 -9.65
C ALA A 245 -23.52 -14.94 -8.68
N SER A 246 -24.22 -14.32 -7.72
CA SER A 246 -25.17 -15.05 -6.89
C SER A 246 -26.13 -15.71 -7.84
N ALA A 247 -26.23 -17.05 -7.80
CA ALA A 247 -27.27 -17.77 -8.51
C ALA A 247 -28.58 -17.17 -8.03
N GLU A 248 -29.26 -16.41 -8.91
CA GLU A 248 -30.66 -16.10 -8.75
C GLU A 248 -31.38 -17.47 -8.73
N THR A 249 -31.72 -17.93 -7.54
CA THR A 249 -32.74 -18.94 -7.37
C THR A 249 -34.03 -18.31 -7.84
N SER A 250 -34.37 -18.54 -9.10
CA SER A 250 -35.74 -18.33 -9.58
C SER A 250 -36.69 -19.25 -8.84
N PRO A 251 -37.90 -18.75 -8.54
CA PRO A 251 -38.94 -19.48 -7.80
C PRO A 251 -39.51 -20.67 -8.53
#